data_422b5b875815252b3b3d25128ac43bc6
#
_entry.id   422b5b875815252b3b3d25128ac43bc6
#
_cell.length_a   1.000
_cell.length_b   1.000
_cell.length_c   1.000
_cell.angle_alpha   90.00
_cell.angle_beta   90.00
_cell.angle_gamma   90.00
#
_symmetry.space_group_name_H-M   'P 1'
#
loop_
_entity.id
_entity.type
_entity.pdbx_description
1 polymer ?
#
loop_
_entity_poly.entity_id
_entity_poly.type
_entity_poly.pdbx_seq_one_letter_code
_entity_poly.pdbx_strand_id
1 'polypeptide(L)'
;MSDIQATYLACPIRNVVSRFGDKWSLLALYSLNASETGVLRFNEMRRLMTDCSQKMLSQTLKHLEQSHLVCREVYPEVPPRVEYSLTETGKSLMPVLTSLIAWGKEHFNEVVTD
;
A
#
# COMPACT_ATOMS: atom_id res chain seq x y z
N MET A 1 -15.24 25.13 -18.64
CA MET A 1 -15.34 23.88 -17.88
C MET A 1 -16.49 24.01 -16.90
N SER A 2 -17.33 23.01 -16.80
CA SER A 2 -18.41 23.02 -15.83
C SER A 2 -17.89 22.81 -14.41
N ASP A 3 -18.65 23.23 -13.41
CA ASP A 3 -18.31 23.02 -12.00
C ASP A 3 -18.19 21.53 -11.69
N ILE A 4 -19.01 20.69 -12.32
CA ILE A 4 -18.96 19.23 -12.15
C ILE A 4 -17.62 18.69 -12.63
N GLN A 5 -17.13 19.16 -13.78
CA GLN A 5 -15.86 18.72 -14.33
C GLN A 5 -14.69 19.17 -13.47
N ALA A 6 -14.73 20.42 -12.99
CA ALA A 6 -13.71 20.94 -12.09
C ALA A 6 -13.66 20.14 -10.78
N THR A 7 -14.83 19.82 -10.22
CA THR A 7 -14.93 18.98 -9.01
C THR A 7 -14.37 17.59 -9.27
N TYR A 8 -14.67 17.00 -10.42
CA TYR A 8 -14.15 15.68 -10.79
C TYR A 8 -12.63 15.68 -10.87
N LEU A 9 -12.03 16.67 -11.52
CA LEU A 9 -10.58 16.75 -11.67
C LEU A 9 -9.86 16.94 -10.33
N ALA A 10 -10.51 17.63 -9.38
CA ALA A 10 -9.96 17.87 -8.05
C ALA A 10 -10.39 16.79 -7.04
N CYS A 11 -11.14 15.78 -7.46
CA CYS A 11 -11.73 14.78 -6.56
C CYS A 11 -10.64 14.01 -5.80
N PRO A 12 -10.75 13.92 -4.47
CA PRO A 12 -9.79 13.12 -3.68
C PRO A 12 -9.72 11.65 -4.10
N ILE A 13 -10.84 11.06 -4.57
CA ILE A 13 -10.83 9.69 -5.07
C ILE A 13 -9.87 9.56 -6.24
N ARG A 14 -9.94 10.50 -7.17
CA ARG A 14 -9.07 10.49 -8.34
C ARG A 14 -7.61 10.78 -8.00
N ASN A 15 -7.36 11.76 -7.13
CA ASN A 15 -6.02 12.31 -6.91
C ASN A 15 -5.31 11.70 -5.71
N VAL A 16 -6.03 11.16 -4.75
CA VAL A 16 -5.46 10.60 -3.52
C VAL A 16 -5.59 9.08 -3.51
N VAL A 17 -6.81 8.55 -3.65
CA VAL A 17 -7.04 7.10 -3.56
C VAL A 17 -6.28 6.35 -4.64
N SER A 18 -6.11 6.95 -5.83
CA SER A 18 -5.34 6.32 -6.90
C SER A 18 -3.88 6.03 -6.52
N ARG A 19 -3.36 6.67 -5.47
CA ARG A 19 -1.99 6.46 -5.01
C ARG A 19 -1.81 5.17 -4.23
N PHE A 20 -2.89 4.61 -3.68
CA PHE A 20 -2.79 3.41 -2.86
C PHE A 20 -3.97 2.45 -3.05
N GLY A 21 -4.91 2.75 -3.94
CA GLY A 21 -6.17 2.01 -4.03
C GLY A 21 -6.10 0.74 -4.86
N ASP A 22 -4.96 0.42 -5.45
CA ASP A 22 -4.81 -0.83 -6.19
C ASP A 22 -4.50 -2.00 -5.24
N LYS A 23 -4.76 -3.21 -5.72
CA LYS A 23 -4.62 -4.43 -4.93
C LYS A 23 -3.23 -4.58 -4.30
N TRP A 24 -2.19 -4.37 -5.08
CA TRP A 24 -0.81 -4.61 -4.61
C TRP A 24 -0.39 -3.58 -3.59
N SER A 25 -0.78 -2.31 -3.78
CA SER A 25 -0.49 -1.25 -2.82
C SER A 25 -1.18 -1.50 -1.48
N LEU A 26 -2.46 -1.89 -1.51
CA LEU A 26 -3.21 -2.22 -0.30
C LEU A 26 -2.59 -3.38 0.46
N LEU A 27 -2.19 -4.44 -0.26
CA LEU A 27 -1.56 -5.61 0.35
C LEU A 27 -0.19 -5.28 0.94
N ALA A 28 0.61 -4.45 0.25
CA ALA A 28 1.92 -4.03 0.74
C ALA A 28 1.78 -3.20 2.02
N LEU A 29 0.86 -2.25 2.03
CA LEU A 29 0.61 -1.42 3.21
C LEU A 29 0.12 -2.27 4.39
N TYR A 30 -0.79 -3.19 4.13
CA TYR A 30 -1.29 -4.11 5.15
C TYR A 30 -0.16 -4.97 5.73
N SER A 31 0.72 -5.49 4.87
CA SER A 31 1.85 -6.32 5.29
C SER A 31 2.80 -5.54 6.20
N LEU A 32 3.13 -4.30 5.83
CA LEU A 32 3.98 -3.45 6.65
C LEU A 32 3.34 -3.13 8.00
N ASN A 33 2.04 -2.88 8.01
CA ASN A 33 1.32 -2.61 9.25
C ASN A 33 1.26 -3.82 10.18
N ALA A 34 1.22 -5.01 9.61
CA ALA A 34 1.15 -6.27 10.38
C ALA A 34 2.51 -6.72 10.92
N SER A 35 3.60 -6.13 10.45
CA SER A 35 4.94 -6.49 10.90
C SER A 35 5.13 -6.11 12.38
N GLU A 36 5.66 -7.04 13.18
CA GLU A 36 5.90 -6.82 14.60
C GLU A 36 6.90 -5.69 14.84
N THR A 37 7.89 -5.56 13.98
CA THR A 37 8.93 -4.54 14.09
C THR A 37 8.57 -3.25 13.35
N GLY A 38 7.51 -3.28 12.53
CA GLY A 38 7.16 -2.19 11.66
C GLY A 38 8.03 -2.09 10.41
N VAL A 39 8.91 -3.05 10.20
CA VAL A 39 9.90 -3.07 9.12
C VAL A 39 9.83 -4.40 8.40
N LEU A 40 9.90 -4.36 7.07
CA LEU A 40 10.02 -5.57 6.25
C LEU A 40 11.07 -5.33 5.17
N ARG A 41 11.87 -6.37 4.90
CA ARG A 41 12.77 -6.38 3.75
C ARG A 41 12.03 -6.85 2.51
N PHE A 42 12.57 -6.54 1.35
CA PHE A 42 11.95 -6.91 0.08
C PHE A 42 11.62 -8.40 -0.01
N ASN A 43 12.57 -9.26 0.36
CA ASN A 43 12.35 -10.71 0.29
C ASN A 43 11.31 -11.21 1.28
N GLU A 44 11.18 -10.55 2.43
CA GLU A 44 10.12 -10.86 3.38
C GLU A 44 8.75 -10.53 2.81
N MET A 45 8.63 -9.39 2.13
CA MET A 45 7.39 -8.99 1.47
C MET A 45 7.04 -9.95 0.33
N ARG A 46 8.05 -10.41 -0.43
CA ARG A 46 7.81 -11.38 -1.50
C ARG A 46 7.23 -12.69 -0.96
N ARG A 47 7.68 -13.14 0.21
CA ARG A 47 7.15 -14.34 0.84
C ARG A 47 5.72 -14.17 1.31
N LEU A 48 5.35 -12.97 1.72
CA LEU A 48 3.98 -12.65 2.15
C LEU A 48 3.05 -12.47 0.95
N MET A 49 3.54 -11.84 -0.11
CA MET A 49 2.76 -11.51 -1.29
C MET A 49 3.13 -12.48 -2.42
N THR A 50 2.80 -13.75 -2.22
CA THR A 50 3.28 -14.84 -3.08
C THR A 50 2.80 -14.77 -4.52
N ASP A 51 1.63 -14.16 -4.76
CA ASP A 51 1.06 -14.02 -6.09
C ASP A 51 1.48 -12.73 -6.81
N CYS A 52 2.31 -11.92 -6.15
CA CYS A 52 2.83 -10.68 -6.74
C CYS A 52 4.21 -10.94 -7.32
N SER A 53 4.42 -10.60 -8.60
CA SER A 53 5.73 -10.76 -9.21
C SER A 53 6.76 -9.83 -8.58
N GLN A 54 8.03 -10.19 -8.68
CA GLN A 54 9.12 -9.35 -8.18
C GLN A 54 9.09 -7.96 -8.83
N LYS A 55 8.83 -7.91 -10.14
CA LYS A 55 8.74 -6.65 -10.87
C LYS A 55 7.58 -5.80 -10.35
N MET A 56 6.41 -6.40 -10.16
CA MET A 56 5.24 -5.69 -9.67
C MET A 56 5.46 -5.18 -8.25
N LEU A 57 6.05 -6.00 -7.39
CA LEU A 57 6.35 -5.58 -6.01
C LEU A 57 7.32 -4.40 -5.99
N SER A 58 8.37 -4.44 -6.81
CA SER A 58 9.33 -3.34 -6.93
C SER A 58 8.64 -2.05 -7.35
N GLN A 59 7.77 -2.12 -8.37
CA GLN A 59 7.03 -0.97 -8.88
C GLN A 59 6.07 -0.43 -7.83
N THR A 60 5.38 -1.31 -7.13
CA THR A 60 4.43 -0.94 -6.08
C THR A 60 5.13 -0.21 -4.94
N LEU A 61 6.24 -0.74 -4.45
CA LEU A 61 6.99 -0.11 -3.36
C LEU A 61 7.56 1.24 -3.77
N LYS A 62 8.07 1.34 -5.01
CA LYS A 62 8.56 2.61 -5.52
C LYS A 62 7.44 3.65 -5.59
N HIS A 63 6.28 3.25 -6.06
CA HIS A 63 5.11 4.14 -6.16
C HIS A 63 4.67 4.62 -4.77
N LEU A 64 4.62 3.71 -3.79
CA LEU A 64 4.25 4.05 -2.42
C LEU A 64 5.28 4.97 -1.77
N GLU A 65 6.55 4.76 -2.05
CA GLU A 65 7.62 5.65 -1.58
C GLU A 65 7.46 7.05 -2.17
N GLN A 66 7.23 7.14 -3.48
CA GLN A 66 7.02 8.41 -4.16
C GLN A 66 5.77 9.13 -3.67
N SER A 67 4.79 8.39 -3.19
CA SER A 67 3.56 8.95 -2.61
C SER A 67 3.69 9.27 -1.12
N HIS A 68 4.88 9.13 -0.56
CA HIS A 68 5.19 9.45 0.86
C HIS A 68 4.41 8.59 1.87
N LEU A 69 4.01 7.39 1.46
CA LEU A 69 3.33 6.45 2.35
C LEU A 69 4.28 5.42 2.94
N VAL A 70 5.38 5.14 2.24
CA VAL A 70 6.38 4.15 2.61
C VAL A 70 7.76 4.79 2.60
N CYS A 71 8.57 4.44 3.58
CA CYS A 71 9.95 4.84 3.70
C CYS A 71 10.85 3.68 3.29
N ARG A 72 11.87 3.95 2.49
CA ARG A 72 12.87 2.99 2.06
C ARG A 72 14.21 3.40 2.66
N GLU A 73 14.84 2.50 3.40
CA GLU A 73 16.10 2.77 4.05
C GLU A 73 17.13 1.75 3.61
N VAL A 74 18.28 2.24 3.11
CA VAL A 74 19.37 1.40 2.62
C VAL A 74 20.52 1.45 3.62
N TYR A 75 20.97 0.26 4.04
CA TYR A 75 22.12 0.13 4.96
C TYR A 75 23.32 -0.36 4.16
N PRO A 76 24.50 0.31 4.31
CA PRO A 76 25.69 -0.01 3.52
C PRO A 76 26.40 -1.26 4.07
N GLU A 77 25.77 -2.37 3.92
CA GLU A 77 26.31 -3.68 4.30
C GLU A 77 26.66 -4.49 3.06
N VAL A 78 27.26 -5.65 3.23
CA VAL A 78 27.57 -6.59 2.15
C VAL A 78 26.98 -7.95 2.51
N PRO A 79 25.91 -8.38 1.84
CA PRO A 79 25.12 -7.64 0.82
C PRO A 79 24.37 -6.48 1.42
N PRO A 80 24.01 -5.47 0.62
CA PRO A 80 23.28 -4.31 1.13
C PRO A 80 21.91 -4.71 1.66
N ARG A 81 21.52 -4.10 2.78
CA ARG A 81 20.22 -4.34 3.41
C ARG A 81 19.29 -3.18 3.07
N VAL A 82 18.11 -3.50 2.57
CA VAL A 82 17.08 -2.50 2.28
C VAL A 82 15.86 -2.83 3.11
N GLU A 83 15.37 -1.85 3.87
CA GLU A 83 14.23 -2.00 4.74
C GLU A 83 13.12 -1.02 4.34
N TYR A 84 11.89 -1.50 4.40
CA TYR A 84 10.69 -0.71 4.12
C TYR A 84 9.88 -0.58 5.38
N SER A 85 9.31 0.60 5.60
CA SER A 85 8.45 0.90 6.74
C SER A 85 7.41 1.93 6.35
N LEU A 86 6.34 2.04 7.14
CA LEU A 86 5.34 3.08 6.92
C LEU A 86 5.87 4.42 7.41
N THR A 87 5.58 5.47 6.63
CA THR A 87 5.78 6.85 7.10
C THR A 87 4.69 7.20 8.11
N GLU A 88 4.80 8.35 8.76
CA GLU A 88 3.71 8.83 9.63
C GLU A 88 2.40 8.99 8.86
N THR A 89 2.48 9.49 7.62
CA THR A 89 1.32 9.58 6.74
C THR A 89 0.75 8.20 6.44
N GLY A 90 1.61 7.23 6.12
CA GLY A 90 1.19 5.85 5.89
C GLY A 90 0.51 5.24 7.11
N LYS A 91 1.07 5.48 8.30
CA LYS A 91 0.47 5.00 9.55
C LYS A 91 -0.91 5.61 9.78
N SER A 92 -1.10 6.88 9.44
CA SER A 92 -2.39 7.56 9.61
C SER A 92 -3.47 6.96 8.72
N LEU A 93 -3.09 6.31 7.62
CA LEU A 93 -4.02 5.65 6.71
C LEU A 93 -4.50 4.30 7.27
N MET A 94 -3.74 3.67 8.16
CA MET A 94 -4.00 2.30 8.59
C MET A 94 -5.35 2.09 9.27
N PRO A 95 -5.86 2.98 10.14
CA PRO A 95 -7.21 2.80 10.68
C PRO A 95 -8.28 2.74 9.59
N VAL A 96 -8.15 3.55 8.55
CA VAL A 96 -9.08 3.57 7.42
C VAL A 96 -8.99 2.25 6.64
N LEU A 97 -7.77 1.80 6.36
CA LEU A 97 -7.53 0.55 5.65
C LEU A 97 -8.05 -0.66 6.43
N THR A 98 -7.81 -0.69 7.74
CA THR A 98 -8.30 -1.75 8.62
C THR A 98 -9.82 -1.80 8.61
N SER A 99 -10.48 -0.65 8.63
CA SER A 99 -11.94 -0.57 8.54
C SER A 99 -12.44 -1.10 7.20
N LEU A 100 -11.75 -0.77 6.11
CA LEU A 100 -12.08 -1.26 4.78
C LEU A 100 -11.97 -2.79 4.71
N ILE A 101 -10.91 -3.35 5.27
CA ILE A 101 -10.71 -4.80 5.31
C ILE A 101 -11.80 -5.48 6.14
N ALA A 102 -12.15 -4.91 7.29
CA ALA A 102 -13.21 -5.44 8.14
C ALA A 102 -14.56 -5.46 7.39
N TRP A 103 -14.86 -4.37 6.69
CA TRP A 103 -16.05 -4.30 5.86
C TRP A 103 -16.05 -5.40 4.80
N GLY A 104 -14.89 -5.58 4.14
CA GLY A 104 -14.73 -6.59 3.10
C GLY A 104 -14.94 -8.01 3.61
N LYS A 105 -14.44 -8.31 4.80
CA LYS A 105 -14.63 -9.63 5.43
C LYS A 105 -16.09 -9.86 5.77
N GLU A 106 -16.78 -8.86 6.29
CA GLU A 106 -18.19 -8.95 6.67
C GLU A 106 -19.07 -9.18 5.46
N HIS A 107 -18.75 -8.54 4.33
CA HIS A 107 -19.56 -8.57 3.13
C HIS A 107 -18.99 -9.45 2.02
N PHE A 108 -18.03 -10.31 2.35
CA PHE A 108 -17.31 -11.11 1.37
C PHE A 108 -18.26 -11.91 0.48
N ASN A 109 -19.22 -12.62 1.08
CA ASN A 109 -20.14 -13.47 0.33
C ASN A 109 -21.11 -12.68 -0.56
N GLU A 110 -21.32 -11.41 -0.25
CA GLU A 110 -22.19 -10.54 -1.06
C GLU A 110 -21.44 -9.97 -2.26
N VAL A 111 -20.15 -9.66 -2.08
CA VAL A 111 -19.32 -9.01 -3.09
C VAL A 111 -18.62 -10.02 -3.99
N VAL A 112 -18.11 -11.11 -3.41
CA VAL A 112 -17.44 -12.17 -4.15
C VAL A 112 -18.45 -13.31 -4.33
N THR A 113 -19.18 -13.28 -5.44
CA THR A 113 -20.30 -14.19 -5.71
C THR A 113 -20.01 -15.19 -6.82
N ASP A 114 -18.80 -15.29 -7.28
CA ASP A 114 -18.40 -16.26 -8.33
C ASP A 114 -18.57 -17.71 -7.85
#